data_612bcc7b1077f7382e07291adfb408cc
#
_entry.id   612bcc7b1077f7382e07291adfb408cc
#
_cell.length_a   1.000
_cell.length_b   1.000
_cell.length_c   1.000
_cell.angle_alpha   90.00
_cell.angle_beta   90.00
_cell.angle_gamma   90.00
#
_symmetry.space_group_name_H-M   'P 1'
#
loop_
_entity.id
_entity.type
_entity.pdbx_description
1 polymer ?
#
loop_
_entity_poly.entity_id
_entity_poly.type
_entity_poly.pdbx_seq_one_letter_code
_entity_poly.pdbx_strand_id
1 'polypeptide(L)'
;MAYIFREDELPSLVSVVPGRERIFFVNQELANIDDLLAGVMHYKKDAASPLHLHKNCEHFYFIINGRATVESDDGIRPVGPGDMIFIPAEEKHRLRATEPLFYFEFQAPNRFKTTILEGTDADLRWERKDGRVWVQT
;
A
#
# COMPACT_ATOMS: atom_id res chain seq x y z
N MET A 1 11.98 17.93 -16.41
CA MET A 1 11.93 16.69 -17.21
C MET A 1 10.86 15.77 -16.64
N ALA A 2 10.05 15.18 -17.51
CA ALA A 2 9.08 14.18 -17.08
C ALA A 2 9.75 12.81 -16.96
N TYR A 3 9.32 12.02 -15.97
CA TYR A 3 9.76 10.63 -15.81
C TYR A 3 8.62 9.72 -16.21
N ILE A 4 8.95 8.60 -16.85
CA ILE A 4 8.00 7.55 -17.19
C ILE A 4 8.48 6.28 -16.52
N PHE A 5 7.66 5.74 -15.60
CA PHE A 5 7.96 4.50 -14.91
C PHE A 5 6.98 3.42 -15.35
N ARG A 6 7.49 2.22 -15.60
CA ARG A 6 6.66 1.07 -15.95
C ARG A 6 6.73 0.03 -14.85
N GLU A 7 5.59 -0.48 -14.48
CA GLU A 7 5.47 -1.42 -13.36
C GLU A 7 6.38 -2.64 -13.53
N ASP A 8 6.47 -3.17 -14.74
CA ASP A 8 7.25 -4.37 -15.05
C ASP A 8 8.77 -4.12 -15.13
N GLU A 9 9.19 -2.87 -15.13
CA GLU A 9 10.60 -2.48 -15.16
C GLU A 9 11.15 -2.10 -13.78
N LEU A 10 10.30 -2.06 -12.77
CA LEU A 10 10.67 -1.63 -11.43
C LEU A 10 10.81 -2.83 -10.49
N PRO A 11 11.64 -2.69 -9.44
CA PRO A 11 11.76 -3.75 -8.45
C PRO A 11 10.44 -4.05 -7.76
N SER A 12 10.19 -5.32 -7.51
CA SER A 12 9.10 -5.77 -6.68
C SER A 12 9.56 -5.83 -5.23
N LEU A 13 8.73 -5.33 -4.32
CA LEU A 13 8.91 -5.47 -2.89
C LEU A 13 7.83 -6.41 -2.37
N VAL A 14 8.26 -7.51 -1.77
CA VAL A 14 7.35 -8.54 -1.26
C VAL A 14 7.35 -8.47 0.27
N SER A 15 6.17 -8.41 0.85
CA SER A 15 6.03 -8.41 2.31
C SER A 15 6.59 -9.70 2.89
N VAL A 16 7.33 -9.58 3.99
CA VAL A 16 7.82 -10.73 4.76
C VAL A 16 6.64 -11.55 5.29
N VAL A 17 5.56 -10.89 5.67
CA VAL A 17 4.27 -11.56 5.91
C VAL A 17 3.62 -11.79 4.55
N PRO A 18 3.34 -13.05 4.16
CA PRO A 18 2.94 -13.37 2.80
C PRO A 18 1.66 -12.70 2.31
N GLY A 19 1.59 -12.49 1.01
CA GLY A 19 0.36 -12.10 0.32
C GLY A 19 0.31 -10.68 -0.20
N ARG A 20 1.35 -9.87 0.02
CA ARG A 20 1.37 -8.49 -0.47
C ARG A 20 2.62 -8.22 -1.30
N GLU A 21 2.45 -7.51 -2.40
CA GLU A 21 3.54 -7.02 -3.24
C GLU A 21 3.35 -5.52 -3.47
N ARG A 22 4.44 -4.78 -3.43
CA ARG A 22 4.45 -3.33 -3.63
C ARG A 22 5.46 -2.95 -4.70
N ILE A 23 5.11 -2.01 -5.54
CA ILE A 23 6.01 -1.43 -6.53
C ILE A 23 5.93 0.08 -6.39
N PHE A 24 7.06 0.73 -6.08
CA PHE A 24 7.14 2.17 -6.02
C PHE A 24 7.41 2.75 -7.40
N PHE A 25 6.66 3.79 -7.75
CA PHE A 25 6.92 4.60 -8.94
C PHE A 25 7.63 5.89 -8.59
N VAL A 26 7.21 6.53 -7.51
CA VAL A 26 7.80 7.80 -7.07
C VAL A 26 8.17 7.69 -5.60
N ASN A 27 9.44 7.90 -5.32
CA ASN A 27 9.96 7.98 -3.97
C ASN A 27 11.32 8.69 -4.02
N GLN A 28 12.00 8.78 -2.87
CA GLN A 28 13.30 9.44 -2.79
C GLN A 28 14.35 8.76 -3.69
N GLU A 29 14.36 7.45 -3.74
CA GLU A 29 15.34 6.70 -4.53
C GLU A 29 15.14 6.89 -6.04
N LEU A 30 13.89 6.79 -6.50
CA LEU A 30 13.59 6.77 -7.93
C LEU A 30 13.45 8.17 -8.54
N ALA A 31 12.96 9.12 -7.80
CA ALA A 31 12.67 10.45 -8.32
C ALA A 31 13.28 11.59 -7.51
N ASN A 32 14.07 11.29 -6.49
CA ASN A 32 14.71 12.26 -5.62
C ASN A 32 13.71 13.26 -5.03
N ILE A 33 12.59 12.75 -4.50
CA ILE A 33 11.51 13.56 -3.96
C ILE A 33 11.05 13.02 -2.60
N ASP A 34 10.90 13.93 -1.62
CA ASP A 34 10.46 13.61 -0.27
C ASP A 34 9.01 14.01 0.01
N ASP A 35 8.41 14.78 -0.88
CA ASP A 35 7.09 15.37 -0.63
C ASP A 35 5.98 14.35 -0.76
N LEU A 36 6.24 13.25 -1.48
CA LEU A 36 5.24 12.22 -1.68
C LEU A 36 5.87 10.87 -1.99
N LEU A 37 5.07 9.86 -1.85
CA LEU A 37 5.37 8.50 -2.29
C LEU A 37 4.17 8.01 -3.10
N ALA A 38 4.41 7.40 -4.25
CA ALA A 38 3.35 6.83 -5.08
C ALA A 38 3.77 5.46 -5.59
N GLY A 39 2.82 4.54 -5.64
CA GLY A 39 3.07 3.20 -6.13
C GLY A 39 1.80 2.40 -6.26
N VAL A 40 1.96 1.12 -6.55
CA VAL A 40 0.85 0.18 -6.64
C VAL A 40 1.07 -0.97 -5.66
N MET A 41 -0.04 -1.55 -5.22
CA MET A 41 -0.08 -2.68 -4.31
C MET A 41 -0.92 -3.80 -4.92
N HIS A 42 -0.42 -5.01 -4.77
CA HIS A 42 -1.15 -6.23 -5.10
C HIS A 42 -1.29 -7.07 -3.84
N TYR A 43 -2.52 -7.45 -3.52
CA TYR A 43 -2.81 -8.34 -2.40
C TYR A 43 -3.42 -9.62 -2.93
N LYS A 44 -2.99 -10.75 -2.41
CA LYS A 44 -3.73 -12.00 -2.58
C LYS A 44 -5.00 -11.94 -1.74
N LYS A 45 -5.98 -12.76 -2.11
CA LYS A 45 -7.18 -12.91 -1.30
C LYS A 45 -6.80 -13.24 0.15
N ASP A 46 -7.49 -12.61 1.08
CA ASP A 46 -7.34 -12.73 2.54
C ASP A 46 -6.08 -12.06 3.12
N ALA A 47 -5.18 -11.56 2.29
CA ALA A 47 -4.05 -10.78 2.78
C ALA A 47 -4.53 -9.45 3.37
N ALA A 48 -3.83 -8.98 4.38
CA ALA A 48 -4.17 -7.73 5.07
C ALA A 48 -2.92 -6.99 5.50
N SER A 49 -3.03 -5.66 5.57
CA SER A 49 -2.07 -4.85 6.30
C SER A 49 -2.29 -5.04 7.81
N PRO A 50 -1.31 -4.70 8.66
CA PRO A 50 -1.58 -4.64 10.09
C PRO A 50 -2.57 -3.51 10.38
N LEU A 51 -3.22 -3.55 11.55
CA LEU A 51 -3.94 -2.39 12.05
C LEU A 51 -2.89 -1.40 12.55
N HIS A 52 -2.82 -0.24 11.90
CA HIS A 52 -1.74 0.72 12.15
C HIS A 52 -2.20 2.14 11.87
N LEU A 53 -1.38 3.09 12.27
CA LEU A 53 -1.55 4.48 11.94
C LEU A 53 -0.21 5.09 11.53
N HIS A 54 -0.27 6.18 10.78
CA HIS A 54 0.90 6.96 10.41
C HIS A 54 0.79 8.35 11.00
N LYS A 55 1.86 8.80 11.63
CA LYS A 55 1.96 10.17 12.10
C LYS A 55 2.51 11.04 10.98
N ASN A 56 1.96 12.24 10.84
CA ASN A 56 2.42 13.27 9.90
C ASN A 56 2.29 12.90 8.42
N CYS A 57 1.37 11.99 8.09
CA CYS A 57 1.23 11.52 6.72
C CYS A 57 -0.23 11.18 6.43
N GLU A 58 -0.69 11.57 5.26
CA GLU A 58 -2.01 11.22 4.75
C GLU A 58 -1.88 10.17 3.66
N HIS A 59 -2.81 9.23 3.60
CA HIS A 59 -2.83 8.15 2.63
C HIS A 59 -4.04 8.23 1.73
N PHE A 60 -3.83 7.89 0.45
CA PHE A 60 -4.88 7.78 -0.55
C PHE A 60 -4.74 6.42 -1.21
N TYR A 61 -5.80 5.64 -1.25
CA TYR A 61 -5.85 4.36 -1.96
C TYR A 61 -6.95 4.41 -2.99
N PHE A 62 -6.61 4.23 -4.26
CA PHE A 62 -7.60 4.13 -5.33
C PHE A 62 -7.67 2.68 -5.80
N ILE A 63 -8.83 2.04 -5.59
CA ILE A 63 -9.02 0.64 -5.95
C ILE A 63 -9.19 0.53 -7.46
N ILE A 64 -8.33 -0.23 -8.09
CA ILE A 64 -8.35 -0.45 -9.54
C ILE A 64 -9.07 -1.75 -9.87
N ASN A 65 -8.77 -2.82 -9.11
CA ASN A 65 -9.36 -4.13 -9.35
C ASN A 65 -9.46 -4.91 -8.04
N GLY A 66 -10.45 -5.78 -7.95
CA GLY A 66 -10.69 -6.58 -6.75
C GLY A 66 -11.55 -5.88 -5.72
N ARG A 67 -11.73 -6.54 -4.58
CA ARG A 67 -12.54 -6.02 -3.47
C ARG A 67 -11.82 -6.20 -2.14
N ALA A 68 -12.14 -5.30 -1.22
CA ALA A 68 -11.52 -5.30 0.09
C ALA A 68 -12.48 -4.75 1.14
N THR A 69 -12.07 -4.85 2.40
CA THR A 69 -12.69 -4.09 3.50
C THR A 69 -11.64 -3.15 4.06
N VAL A 70 -12.06 -1.94 4.43
CA VAL A 70 -11.24 -0.99 5.17
C VAL A 70 -11.79 -0.87 6.58
N GLU A 71 -10.93 -1.11 7.56
CA GLU A 71 -11.21 -0.90 8.98
C GLU A 71 -10.61 0.44 9.40
N SER A 72 -11.39 1.27 10.04
CA SER A 72 -10.99 2.58 10.53
C SER A 72 -11.73 2.88 11.83
N ASP A 73 -11.64 4.13 12.32
CA ASP A 73 -12.39 4.54 13.49
C ASP A 73 -13.90 4.42 13.30
N ASP A 74 -14.37 4.50 12.06
CA ASP A 74 -15.78 4.41 11.72
C ASP A 74 -16.29 2.96 11.55
N GLY A 75 -15.45 1.98 11.83
CA GLY A 75 -15.79 0.57 11.69
C GLY A 75 -15.21 -0.05 10.42
N ILE A 76 -15.84 -1.11 9.96
CA ILE A 76 -15.39 -1.88 8.79
C ILE A 76 -16.35 -1.64 7.64
N ARG A 77 -15.83 -1.20 6.49
CA ARG A 77 -16.64 -0.88 5.32
C ARG A 77 -16.08 -1.56 4.07
N PRO A 78 -16.96 -2.06 3.17
CA PRO A 78 -16.51 -2.66 1.91
C PRO A 78 -16.10 -1.59 0.90
N VAL A 79 -15.11 -1.92 0.09
CA VAL A 79 -14.64 -1.08 -1.02
C VAL A 79 -14.39 -1.94 -2.25
N GLY A 80 -14.47 -1.34 -3.43
CA GLY A 80 -14.25 -2.01 -4.70
C GLY A 80 -13.76 -1.04 -5.78
N PRO A 81 -13.69 -1.50 -7.05
CA PRO A 81 -13.13 -0.71 -8.14
C PRO A 81 -13.81 0.66 -8.27
N GLY A 82 -12.98 1.69 -8.40
CA GLY A 82 -13.45 3.07 -8.49
C GLY A 82 -13.60 3.78 -7.16
N ASP A 83 -13.42 3.08 -6.03
CA ASP A 83 -13.46 3.72 -4.71
C ASP A 83 -12.11 4.34 -4.37
N MET A 84 -12.14 5.55 -3.83
CA MET A 84 -10.98 6.22 -3.25
C MET A 84 -11.11 6.19 -1.74
N ILE A 85 -10.10 5.66 -1.07
CA ILE A 85 -10.01 5.70 0.39
C ILE A 85 -9.04 6.80 0.77
N PHE A 86 -9.49 7.74 1.58
CA PHE A 86 -8.63 8.77 2.15
C PHE A 86 -8.46 8.52 3.63
N ILE A 87 -7.22 8.37 4.08
CA ILE A 87 -6.86 8.13 5.48
C ILE A 87 -6.15 9.37 6.00
N PRO A 88 -6.79 10.18 6.85
CA PRO A 88 -6.12 11.30 7.52
C PRO A 88 -4.94 10.84 8.36
N ALA A 89 -4.01 11.76 8.62
CA ALA A 89 -2.91 11.50 9.54
C ALA A 89 -3.44 11.03 10.89
N GLU A 90 -2.77 10.05 11.47
CA GLU A 90 -3.04 9.48 12.80
C GLU A 90 -4.31 8.62 12.90
N GLU A 91 -5.10 8.48 11.81
CA GLU A 91 -6.23 7.58 11.85
C GLU A 91 -5.77 6.12 11.71
N LYS A 92 -6.22 5.27 12.63
CA LYS A 92 -5.93 3.85 12.54
C LYS A 92 -6.64 3.24 11.34
N HIS A 93 -6.00 2.31 10.68
CA HIS A 93 -6.58 1.64 9.51
C HIS A 93 -5.96 0.27 9.24
N ARG A 94 -6.76 -0.56 8.59
CA ARG A 94 -6.37 -1.86 8.06
C ARG A 94 -7.14 -2.10 6.77
N LEU A 95 -6.42 -2.55 5.74
CA LEU A 95 -7.02 -2.97 4.49
C LEU A 95 -6.87 -4.49 4.37
N ARG A 96 -8.00 -5.18 4.14
CA ARG A 96 -8.02 -6.63 3.95
C ARG A 96 -8.65 -6.97 2.60
N ALA A 97 -7.93 -7.70 1.77
CA ALA A 97 -8.44 -8.14 0.48
C ALA A 97 -9.45 -9.28 0.67
N THR A 98 -10.64 -9.12 0.11
CA THR A 98 -11.66 -10.19 0.06
C THR A 98 -11.63 -10.93 -1.27
N GLU A 99 -10.96 -10.35 -2.26
CA GLU A 99 -10.62 -10.92 -3.56
C GLU A 99 -9.18 -10.48 -3.88
N PRO A 100 -8.50 -11.07 -4.87
CA PRO A 100 -7.22 -10.51 -5.33
C PRO A 100 -7.38 -9.04 -5.64
N LEU A 101 -6.52 -8.21 -5.04
CA LEU A 101 -6.68 -6.77 -4.99
C LEU A 101 -5.54 -6.05 -5.67
N PHE A 102 -5.86 -5.04 -6.45
CA PHE A 102 -4.88 -4.14 -7.05
C PHE A 102 -5.33 -2.71 -6.82
N TYR A 103 -4.45 -1.90 -6.21
CA TYR A 103 -4.77 -0.50 -5.98
C TYR A 103 -3.53 0.39 -6.13
N PHE A 104 -3.80 1.64 -6.44
CA PHE A 104 -2.80 2.70 -6.46
C PHE A 104 -2.77 3.35 -5.08
N GLU A 105 -1.56 3.52 -4.53
CA GLU A 105 -1.38 4.23 -3.27
C GLU A 105 -0.59 5.51 -3.46
N PHE A 106 -0.93 6.50 -2.66
CA PHE A 106 -0.27 7.79 -2.63
C PHE A 106 -0.17 8.24 -1.17
N GLN A 107 1.01 8.68 -0.77
CA GLN A 107 1.27 9.18 0.59
C GLN A 107 1.95 10.53 0.51
N ALA A 108 1.55 11.47 1.35
CA ALA A 108 2.14 12.79 1.42
C ALA A 108 2.15 13.31 2.87
N PRO A 109 3.31 13.76 3.36
CA PRO A 109 4.64 13.61 2.77
C PRO A 109 5.18 12.18 2.89
N ASN A 110 6.33 11.90 2.28
CA ASN A 110 6.98 10.60 2.37
C ASN A 110 7.77 10.41 3.69
N ARG A 111 7.71 11.36 4.58
CA ARG A 111 8.35 11.29 5.90
C ARG A 111 7.29 11.02 6.94
N PHE A 112 7.19 9.79 7.39
CA PHE A 112 6.17 9.40 8.34
C PHE A 112 6.71 8.34 9.28
N LYS A 113 6.01 8.19 10.40
CA LYS A 113 6.30 7.15 11.38
C LYS A 113 5.06 6.26 11.52
N THR A 114 5.27 4.96 11.40
CA THR A 114 4.19 3.96 11.53
C THR A 114 4.14 3.44 12.95
N THR A 115 2.94 3.39 13.52
CA THR A 115 2.66 2.74 14.80
C THR A 115 1.72 1.57 14.55
N ILE A 116 2.16 0.36 14.89
CA ILE A 116 1.34 -0.84 14.77
C ILE A 116 0.48 -0.99 16.02
N LEU A 117 -0.81 -1.17 15.82
CA LEU A 117 -1.79 -1.42 16.90
C LEU A 117 -2.11 -2.90 17.03
N GLU A 118 -2.27 -3.60 15.88
CA GLU A 118 -2.42 -5.04 15.83
C GLU A 118 -1.56 -5.58 14.70
N GLY A 119 -0.64 -6.49 15.01
CA GLY A 119 0.32 -7.03 14.07
C GLY A 119 1.70 -7.10 14.70
N THR A 120 2.71 -7.29 13.89
CA THR A 120 4.10 -7.39 14.32
C THR A 120 5.00 -6.51 13.43
N ASP A 121 6.22 -6.28 13.87
CA ASP A 121 7.21 -5.55 13.08
C ASP A 121 7.48 -6.24 11.73
N ALA A 122 7.25 -7.54 11.63
CA ALA A 122 7.37 -8.27 10.37
C ALA A 122 6.43 -7.72 9.28
N ASP A 123 5.26 -7.18 9.67
CA ASP A 123 4.30 -6.59 8.74
C ASP A 123 4.84 -5.34 8.04
N LEU A 124 5.88 -4.72 8.60
CA LEU A 124 6.51 -3.53 8.03
C LEU A 124 7.76 -3.87 7.22
N ARG A 125 8.14 -5.14 7.11
CA ARG A 125 9.34 -5.55 6.39
C ARG A 125 9.00 -6.04 4.99
N TRP A 126 9.80 -5.58 4.03
CA TRP A 126 9.66 -5.91 2.62
C TRP A 126 10.98 -6.40 2.08
N GLU A 127 10.94 -7.42 1.24
CA GLU A 127 12.10 -7.96 0.56
C GLU A 127 12.07 -7.54 -0.90
N ARG A 128 13.18 -6.98 -1.37
CA ARG A 128 13.34 -6.61 -2.78
C ARG A 128 13.60 -7.86 -3.61
N LYS A 129 12.88 -7.99 -4.71
CA LYS A 129 13.05 -9.06 -5.68
C LYS A 129 13.27 -8.48 -7.06
N ASP A 130 14.05 -9.18 -7.88
CA ASP A 130 14.20 -8.85 -9.29
C ASP A 130 12.98 -9.35 -10.04
N GLY A 131 12.34 -8.47 -10.81
CA GLY A 131 11.13 -8.77 -11.55
C GLY A 131 9.91 -8.98 -10.66
N ARG A 132 8.83 -9.40 -11.28
CA ARG A 132 7.55 -9.64 -10.61
C ARG A 132 7.56 -11.01 -9.95
N VAL A 133 7.27 -11.04 -8.66
CA VAL A 133 7.27 -12.26 -7.85
C VAL A 133 5.86 -12.76 -7.62
N TRP A 134 4.92 -11.86 -7.47
CA TRP A 134 3.52 -12.20 -7.24
C TRP A 134 2.72 -12.02 -8.51
N VAL A 135 2.00 -13.06 -8.85
CA VAL A 135 1.06 -13.02 -9.98
C VAL A 135 -0.34 -13.00 -9.39
N GLN A 136 -1.13 -12.03 -9.82
CA GLN A 136 -2.54 -11.98 -9.47
C GLN A 136 -3.23 -13.23 -10.01
N THR A 137 -3.72 -14.02 -9.15
CA THR A 137 -4.48 -15.21 -9.53
C THR A 137 -5.76 -15.30 -8.71
#